data_a4a0ef31584f75a335a9070e5cca4c00
#
_entry.id   a4a0ef31584f75a335a9070e5cca4c00
#
_cell.length_a   1.000
_cell.length_b   1.000
_cell.length_c   1.000
_cell.angle_alpha   90.00
_cell.angle_beta   90.00
_cell.angle_gamma   90.00
#
_symmetry.space_group_name_H-M   'P 1'
#
loop_
_entity.id
_entity.type
_entity.pdbx_description
1 polymer ?
#
loop_
_entity_poly.entity_id
_entity_poly.type
_entity_poly.pdbx_seq_one_letter_code
_entity_poly.pdbx_strand_id
1 'polypeptide(L)'
;SLYEFIETMIQSHTCGMILNTGKYILSDHITDSIKELCDKHNYPLINMPWEVHIYDITRDYYNRIFMDTQKDTSITDAFLSFIENDSLHHYDALRILEDNHFEKDDCYEIVLMKCNKKVISDDLKLRLLFLMESFVKLNDLDIHIAFYKNHFLFVFHDMDEIQIYDEMSSLVSSLKNSFKKLHIYVGIGSSVHVLREIGASYQRSLAALVYAVNKGQEIARFEEMGFFKILHSVNDRNLLVAYHDEYLKDIEEYDQIHDTNYLETLHQYLLCNGSIQHVASNMFCHRNTITYRMRVIEDHWKLKLDDTVEKFHLMVAFFIRDYLEVSKF
;
A
#
# COMPACT_ATOMS: atom_id res chain seq x y z
N SER A 1 16.79 -45.18 11.23
CA SER A 1 17.27 -44.68 12.54
C SER A 1 16.62 -43.33 12.84
N LEU A 2 16.72 -42.83 14.10
CA LEU A 2 16.24 -41.51 14.44
C LEU A 2 16.98 -40.42 13.66
N TYR A 3 18.27 -40.62 13.39
CA TYR A 3 19.08 -39.74 12.56
C TYR A 3 18.53 -39.60 11.14
N GLU A 4 18.27 -40.69 10.43
CA GLU A 4 17.71 -40.69 9.07
C GLU A 4 16.32 -40.04 9.02
N PHE A 5 15.52 -40.25 10.07
CA PHE A 5 14.20 -39.63 10.16
C PHE A 5 14.30 -38.10 10.28
N ILE A 6 15.20 -37.58 11.15
CA ILE A 6 15.42 -36.14 11.29
C ILE A 6 15.99 -35.56 9.99
N GLU A 7 16.94 -36.25 9.34
CA GLU A 7 17.47 -35.85 8.04
C GLU A 7 16.36 -35.74 6.97
N THR A 8 15.45 -36.71 6.93
CA THR A 8 14.27 -36.65 6.04
C THR A 8 13.38 -35.46 6.33
N MET A 9 13.14 -35.14 7.60
CA MET A 9 12.32 -33.98 7.99
C MET A 9 12.96 -32.66 7.57
N ILE A 10 14.30 -32.53 7.75
CA ILE A 10 15.07 -31.37 7.26
C ILE A 10 14.94 -31.24 5.74
N GLN A 11 15.10 -32.34 5.00
CA GLN A 11 14.95 -32.34 3.53
C GLN A 11 13.53 -32.00 3.07
N SER A 12 12.53 -32.33 3.90
CA SER A 12 11.12 -31.99 3.67
C SER A 12 10.78 -30.55 4.04
N HIS A 13 11.76 -29.71 4.38
CA HIS A 13 11.61 -28.30 4.74
C HIS A 13 10.66 -28.06 5.93
N THR A 14 10.62 -28.99 6.90
CA THR A 14 9.94 -28.70 8.17
C THR A 14 10.76 -27.71 8.98
N CYS A 15 10.10 -26.83 9.75
CA CYS A 15 10.76 -25.74 10.49
C CYS A 15 11.40 -26.18 11.82
N GLY A 16 11.21 -27.44 12.23
CA GLY A 16 11.76 -27.99 13.48
C GLY A 16 11.00 -29.23 13.89
N MET A 17 11.41 -29.86 14.99
CA MET A 17 10.80 -31.06 15.53
C MET A 17 10.72 -31.03 17.05
N ILE A 18 9.57 -31.46 17.59
CA ILE A 18 9.41 -31.75 19.01
C ILE A 18 9.47 -33.27 19.18
N LEU A 19 10.43 -33.74 19.95
CA LEU A 19 10.65 -35.16 20.22
C LEU A 19 10.23 -35.48 21.66
N ASN A 20 9.20 -36.33 21.79
CA ASN A 20 8.76 -36.79 23.10
C ASN A 20 9.67 -37.96 23.58
N THR A 21 10.36 -37.73 24.68
CA THR A 21 11.33 -38.69 25.25
C THR A 21 10.88 -39.22 26.62
N GLY A 22 11.35 -40.40 26.94
CA GLY A 22 11.10 -41.04 28.25
C GLY A 22 10.34 -42.36 28.21
N LYS A 23 9.64 -42.69 27.14
CA LYS A 23 8.93 -43.97 27.00
C LYS A 23 9.48 -44.82 25.89
N TYR A 24 9.46 -44.36 24.65
CA TYR A 24 9.92 -45.08 23.45
C TYR A 24 11.26 -44.55 22.94
N ILE A 25 11.51 -43.29 23.09
CA ILE A 25 12.75 -42.62 22.73
C ILE A 25 13.34 -42.12 24.06
N LEU A 26 14.49 -42.62 24.41
CA LEU A 26 15.24 -42.14 25.62
C LEU A 26 16.10 -40.95 25.21
N SER A 27 16.42 -40.08 26.17
CA SER A 27 17.28 -38.91 25.95
C SER A 27 18.64 -39.28 25.35
N ASP A 28 19.16 -40.46 25.68
CA ASP A 28 20.43 -40.99 25.17
C ASP A 28 20.38 -41.36 23.66
N HIS A 29 19.19 -41.49 23.10
CA HIS A 29 18.99 -41.66 21.66
C HIS A 29 19.25 -40.38 20.85
N ILE A 30 19.27 -39.23 21.52
CA ILE A 30 19.66 -37.95 20.93
C ILE A 30 21.17 -37.83 20.99
N THR A 31 21.82 -38.47 20.05
CA THR A 31 23.30 -38.51 19.98
C THR A 31 23.89 -37.18 19.54
N ASP A 32 25.19 -36.98 19.81
CA ASP A 32 25.87 -35.77 19.40
C ASP A 32 25.86 -35.59 17.86
N SER A 33 25.87 -36.70 17.11
CA SER A 33 25.71 -36.65 15.64
C SER A 33 24.36 -36.07 15.18
N ILE A 34 23.27 -36.30 15.95
CA ILE A 34 21.96 -35.68 15.68
C ILE A 34 21.99 -34.19 16.00
N LYS A 35 22.63 -33.79 17.10
CA LYS A 35 22.78 -32.37 17.45
C LYS A 35 23.59 -31.63 16.40
N GLU A 36 24.74 -32.19 15.97
CA GLU A 36 25.56 -31.61 14.88
C GLU A 36 24.79 -31.49 13.56
N LEU A 37 23.96 -32.48 13.21
CA LEU A 37 23.09 -32.42 12.04
C LEU A 37 22.09 -31.25 12.15
N CYS A 38 21.43 -31.12 13.31
CA CYS A 38 20.47 -30.04 13.56
C CYS A 38 21.15 -28.67 13.56
N ASP A 39 22.29 -28.52 14.19
CA ASP A 39 23.06 -27.28 14.24
C ASP A 39 23.52 -26.84 12.85
N LYS A 40 24.03 -27.78 12.05
CA LYS A 40 24.45 -27.54 10.67
C LYS A 40 23.34 -26.98 9.79
N HIS A 41 22.11 -27.39 10.03
CA HIS A 41 20.94 -26.97 9.25
C HIS A 41 20.09 -25.91 9.94
N ASN A 42 20.51 -25.37 11.09
CA ASN A 42 19.72 -24.46 11.94
C ASN A 42 18.33 -25.02 12.22
N TYR A 43 18.25 -26.35 12.47
CA TYR A 43 17.00 -27.07 12.65
C TYR A 43 16.68 -27.24 14.13
N PRO A 44 15.65 -26.54 14.68
CA PRO A 44 15.29 -26.65 16.08
C PRO A 44 14.81 -28.06 16.44
N LEU A 45 15.51 -28.73 17.37
CA LEU A 45 15.10 -29.98 17.95
C LEU A 45 14.78 -29.77 19.43
N ILE A 46 13.49 -29.85 19.78
CA ILE A 46 12.98 -29.62 21.13
C ILE A 46 12.76 -30.97 21.80
N ASN A 47 13.42 -31.19 22.93
CA ASN A 47 13.20 -32.36 23.75
C ASN A 47 12.03 -32.13 24.71
N MET A 48 10.99 -32.94 24.63
CA MET A 48 9.80 -32.88 25.46
C MET A 48 9.74 -34.16 26.33
N PRO A 49 9.92 -34.05 27.65
CA PRO A 49 9.78 -35.18 28.57
C PRO A 49 8.41 -35.83 28.49
N TRP A 50 8.31 -37.15 28.69
CA TRP A 50 7.06 -37.94 28.62
C TRP A 50 5.95 -37.45 29.57
N GLU A 51 6.34 -36.85 30.70
CA GLU A 51 5.41 -36.26 31.67
C GLU A 51 4.70 -35.04 31.16
N VAL A 52 5.25 -34.40 30.15
CA VAL A 52 4.62 -33.24 29.48
C VAL A 52 3.67 -33.74 28.42
N HIS A 53 2.39 -33.47 28.60
CA HIS A 53 1.38 -33.88 27.62
C HIS A 53 1.30 -32.90 26.45
N ILE A 54 1.41 -33.41 25.24
CA ILE A 54 1.30 -32.59 24.02
C ILE A 54 0.00 -31.79 24.00
N TYR A 55 -1.08 -32.34 24.59
CA TYR A 55 -2.36 -31.65 24.74
C TYR A 55 -2.24 -30.34 25.52
N ASP A 56 -1.47 -30.31 26.60
CA ASP A 56 -1.32 -29.10 27.43
C ASP A 56 -0.52 -28.02 26.69
N ILE A 57 0.52 -28.44 25.96
CA ILE A 57 1.31 -27.53 25.12
C ILE A 57 0.46 -26.96 23.98
N THR A 58 -0.25 -27.83 23.25
CA THR A 58 -1.08 -27.36 22.13
C THR A 58 -2.23 -26.49 22.60
N ARG A 59 -2.82 -26.78 23.75
CA ARG A 59 -3.86 -25.94 24.36
C ARG A 59 -3.28 -24.56 24.77
N ASP A 60 -2.10 -24.52 25.38
CA ASP A 60 -1.45 -23.25 25.77
C ASP A 60 -1.12 -22.40 24.54
N TYR A 61 -0.52 -23.01 23.51
CA TYR A 61 -0.23 -22.30 22.26
C TYR A 61 -1.51 -21.82 21.56
N TYR A 62 -2.53 -22.67 21.50
CA TYR A 62 -3.82 -22.28 20.93
C TYR A 62 -4.43 -21.07 21.67
N ASN A 63 -4.43 -21.14 23.01
CA ASN A 63 -4.94 -20.03 23.82
C ASN A 63 -4.15 -18.74 23.61
N ARG A 64 -2.81 -18.80 23.55
CA ARG A 64 -1.97 -17.62 23.27
C ARG A 64 -2.25 -17.05 21.89
N ILE A 65 -2.23 -17.89 20.84
CA ILE A 65 -2.55 -17.46 19.48
C ILE A 65 -3.96 -16.86 19.41
N PHE A 66 -4.93 -17.49 20.08
CA PHE A 66 -6.31 -17.01 20.11
C PHE A 66 -6.42 -15.64 20.81
N MET A 67 -5.75 -15.46 21.95
CA MET A 67 -5.73 -14.20 22.69
C MET A 67 -5.05 -13.09 21.91
N ASP A 68 -3.90 -13.38 21.28
CA ASP A 68 -3.20 -12.43 20.42
C ASP A 68 -4.08 -12.02 19.23
N THR A 69 -4.72 -12.98 18.55
CA THR A 69 -5.64 -12.69 17.43
C THR A 69 -6.84 -11.85 17.87
N GLN A 70 -7.41 -12.11 19.05
CA GLN A 70 -8.51 -11.29 19.59
C GLN A 70 -8.05 -9.87 19.90
N LYS A 71 -6.85 -9.72 20.48
CA LYS A 71 -6.26 -8.42 20.76
C LYS A 71 -6.08 -7.61 19.47
N ASP A 72 -5.45 -8.21 18.45
CA ASP A 72 -5.21 -7.56 17.15
C ASP A 72 -6.53 -7.16 16.47
N THR A 73 -7.55 -8.03 16.54
CA THR A 73 -8.88 -7.72 16.02
C THR A 73 -9.50 -6.52 16.74
N SER A 74 -9.40 -6.48 18.07
CA SER A 74 -9.95 -5.38 18.87
C SER A 74 -9.26 -4.05 18.58
N ILE A 75 -7.94 -4.05 18.40
CA ILE A 75 -7.16 -2.87 18.01
C ILE A 75 -7.57 -2.41 16.60
N THR A 76 -7.68 -3.36 15.66
CA THR A 76 -8.14 -3.07 14.29
C THR A 76 -9.52 -2.41 14.30
N ASP A 77 -10.50 -3.02 15.00
CA ASP A 77 -11.87 -2.49 15.07
C ASP A 77 -11.90 -1.10 15.72
N ALA A 78 -11.05 -0.87 16.73
CA ALA A 78 -10.92 0.43 17.37
C ALA A 78 -10.39 1.50 16.39
N PHE A 79 -9.32 1.22 15.63
CA PHE A 79 -8.84 2.14 14.59
C PHE A 79 -9.89 2.37 13.50
N LEU A 80 -10.57 1.31 13.05
CA LEU A 80 -11.60 1.43 12.02
C LEU A 80 -12.78 2.30 12.47
N SER A 81 -13.13 2.30 13.76
CA SER A 81 -14.18 3.19 14.27
C SER A 81 -13.85 4.67 14.07
N PHE A 82 -12.59 5.06 14.24
CA PHE A 82 -12.10 6.42 13.96
C PHE A 82 -11.99 6.70 12.47
N ILE A 83 -11.50 5.75 11.69
CA ILE A 83 -11.37 5.87 10.22
C ILE A 83 -12.74 6.04 9.55
N GLU A 84 -13.76 5.30 10.02
CA GLU A 84 -15.13 5.34 9.50
C GLU A 84 -15.99 6.45 10.15
N ASN A 85 -15.43 7.15 11.14
CA ASN A 85 -16.10 8.20 11.91
C ASN A 85 -17.38 7.72 12.62
N ASP A 86 -17.35 6.48 13.16
CA ASP A 86 -18.43 5.91 13.97
C ASP A 86 -18.38 6.43 15.40
N SER A 87 -18.98 7.60 15.61
CA SER A 87 -18.95 8.32 16.90
C SER A 87 -19.56 7.56 18.08
N LEU A 88 -20.37 6.53 17.83
CA LEU A 88 -21.04 5.76 18.90
C LEU A 88 -20.05 4.90 19.69
N HIS A 89 -18.95 4.46 19.08
CA HIS A 89 -17.98 3.53 19.67
C HIS A 89 -16.65 4.20 20.03
N HIS A 90 -16.48 5.50 19.80
CA HIS A 90 -15.19 6.19 20.00
C HIS A 90 -14.67 6.10 21.44
N TYR A 91 -15.53 6.08 22.46
CA TYR A 91 -15.06 6.01 23.85
C TYR A 91 -14.41 4.64 24.18
N ASP A 92 -15.08 3.55 23.80
CA ASP A 92 -14.56 2.20 24.03
C ASP A 92 -13.33 1.93 23.15
N ALA A 93 -13.35 2.41 21.90
CA ALA A 93 -12.24 2.32 20.97
C ALA A 93 -10.99 3.06 21.49
N LEU A 94 -11.15 4.28 22.03
CA LEU A 94 -10.04 5.03 22.62
C LEU A 94 -9.39 4.26 23.77
N ARG A 95 -10.21 3.72 24.69
CA ARG A 95 -9.70 2.93 25.80
C ARG A 95 -8.91 1.71 25.33
N ILE A 96 -9.42 0.98 24.31
CA ILE A 96 -8.70 -0.18 23.77
C ILE A 96 -7.34 0.25 23.18
N LEU A 97 -7.28 1.38 22.49
CA LEU A 97 -6.06 1.89 21.89
C LEU A 97 -5.07 2.35 22.96
N GLU A 98 -5.50 3.13 23.97
CA GLU A 98 -4.66 3.59 25.07
C GLU A 98 -4.11 2.40 25.90
N ASP A 99 -4.92 1.36 26.16
CA ASP A 99 -4.48 0.12 26.84
C ASP A 99 -3.40 -0.66 26.01
N ASN A 100 -3.24 -0.30 24.71
CA ASN A 100 -2.26 -0.89 23.81
C ASN A 100 -1.21 0.10 23.31
N HIS A 101 -0.94 1.17 24.06
CA HIS A 101 0.13 2.17 23.82
C HIS A 101 -0.11 3.12 22.64
N PHE A 102 -1.33 3.23 22.14
CA PHE A 102 -1.71 4.23 21.13
C PHE A 102 -2.41 5.39 21.83
N GLU A 103 -1.67 6.46 22.09
CA GLU A 103 -2.17 7.61 22.82
C GLU A 103 -3.02 8.53 21.93
N LYS A 104 -4.02 9.19 22.52
CA LYS A 104 -4.96 10.05 21.76
C LYS A 104 -4.31 11.27 21.12
N ASP A 105 -3.22 11.76 21.70
CA ASP A 105 -2.53 13.00 21.31
C ASP A 105 -1.17 12.72 20.63
N ASP A 106 -0.93 11.47 20.17
CA ASP A 106 0.23 11.09 19.37
C ASP A 106 0.09 11.52 17.91
N CYS A 107 1.21 11.51 17.21
CA CYS A 107 1.25 11.73 15.77
C CYS A 107 0.97 10.42 15.04
N TYR A 108 -0.09 10.37 14.24
CA TYR A 108 -0.48 9.17 13.47
C TYR A 108 -0.35 9.38 11.98
N GLU A 109 0.07 8.34 11.28
CA GLU A 109 0.06 8.32 9.82
C GLU A 109 -0.41 6.97 9.29
N ILE A 110 -1.34 7.00 8.33
CA ILE A 110 -1.84 5.80 7.65
C ILE A 110 -1.08 5.59 6.36
N VAL A 111 -0.66 4.35 6.16
CA VAL A 111 -0.14 3.86 4.89
C VAL A 111 -1.00 2.72 4.38
N LEU A 112 -1.40 2.79 3.12
CA LEU A 112 -2.12 1.72 2.43
C LEU A 112 -1.24 1.05 1.40
N MET A 113 -1.32 -0.28 1.37
CA MET A 113 -0.61 -1.09 0.37
C MET A 113 -1.59 -1.99 -0.37
N LYS A 114 -1.42 -2.07 -1.69
CA LYS A 114 -2.23 -2.89 -2.58
C LYS A 114 -1.34 -3.72 -3.50
N CYS A 115 -1.75 -4.96 -3.74
CA CYS A 115 -1.17 -5.78 -4.78
C CYS A 115 -1.96 -5.65 -6.09
N ASN A 116 -1.31 -5.88 -7.24
CA ASN A 116 -1.92 -5.79 -8.57
C ASN A 116 -3.00 -6.84 -8.88
N LYS A 117 -3.41 -7.65 -7.91
CA LYS A 117 -4.49 -8.64 -8.07
C LYS A 117 -5.84 -8.02 -7.70
N LYS A 118 -6.86 -8.25 -8.54
CA LYS A 118 -8.23 -7.78 -8.27
C LYS A 118 -8.79 -8.33 -6.96
N VAL A 119 -8.49 -9.59 -6.65
CA VAL A 119 -8.86 -10.27 -5.41
C VAL A 119 -7.65 -11.03 -4.92
N ILE A 120 -7.27 -10.80 -3.66
CA ILE A 120 -6.19 -11.52 -3.00
C ILE A 120 -6.82 -12.78 -2.39
N SER A 121 -6.26 -13.97 -2.71
CA SER A 121 -6.69 -15.22 -2.06
C SER A 121 -6.32 -15.21 -0.58
N ASP A 122 -7.11 -15.89 0.26
CA ASP A 122 -6.84 -15.96 1.71
C ASP A 122 -5.44 -16.51 2.01
N ASP A 123 -4.96 -17.51 1.27
CA ASP A 123 -3.60 -18.03 1.42
C ASP A 123 -2.53 -16.96 1.16
N LEU A 124 -2.65 -16.22 0.06
CA LEU A 124 -1.70 -15.15 -0.26
C LEU A 124 -1.77 -14.01 0.77
N LYS A 125 -2.97 -13.65 1.21
CA LYS A 125 -3.18 -12.63 2.25
C LYS A 125 -2.47 -13.03 3.56
N LEU A 126 -2.69 -14.25 4.04
CA LEU A 126 -2.06 -14.75 5.27
C LEU A 126 -0.53 -14.77 5.15
N ARG A 127 0.01 -15.20 4.02
CA ARG A 127 1.46 -15.21 3.78
C ARG A 127 2.07 -13.81 3.74
N LEU A 128 1.37 -12.85 3.13
CA LEU A 128 1.79 -11.46 3.11
C LEU A 128 1.75 -10.86 4.51
N LEU A 129 0.65 -11.02 5.26
CA LEU A 129 0.55 -10.56 6.64
C LEU A 129 1.68 -11.12 7.50
N PHE A 130 1.92 -12.43 7.43
CA PHE A 130 3.01 -13.08 8.18
C PHE A 130 4.39 -12.45 7.89
N LEU A 131 4.69 -12.16 6.61
CA LEU A 131 5.97 -11.53 6.24
C LEU A 131 6.06 -10.08 6.70
N MET A 132 4.95 -9.33 6.65
CA MET A 132 4.88 -7.95 7.13
C MET A 132 5.06 -7.89 8.64
N GLU A 133 4.35 -8.73 9.40
CA GLU A 133 4.49 -8.83 10.85
C GLU A 133 5.90 -9.29 11.26
N SER A 134 6.48 -10.22 10.50
CA SER A 134 7.87 -10.65 10.72
C SER A 134 8.85 -9.52 10.48
N PHE A 135 8.65 -8.72 9.44
CA PHE A 135 9.46 -7.54 9.15
C PHE A 135 9.37 -6.51 10.29
N VAL A 136 8.17 -6.21 10.75
CA VAL A 136 7.92 -5.29 11.87
C VAL A 136 8.65 -5.75 13.13
N LYS A 137 8.52 -7.03 13.50
CA LYS A 137 9.18 -7.60 14.69
C LYS A 137 10.71 -7.61 14.57
N LEU A 138 11.25 -7.89 13.37
CA LEU A 138 12.72 -7.93 13.16
C LEU A 138 13.36 -6.54 13.23
N ASN A 139 12.62 -5.49 12.87
CA ASN A 139 13.09 -4.11 12.90
C ASN A 139 12.64 -3.35 14.15
N ASP A 140 12.02 -4.03 15.12
CA ASP A 140 11.53 -3.46 16.39
C ASP A 140 10.63 -2.23 16.16
N LEU A 141 9.74 -2.33 15.15
CA LEU A 141 8.81 -1.27 14.81
C LEU A 141 7.51 -1.42 15.60
N ASP A 142 7.03 -0.32 16.16
CA ASP A 142 5.73 -0.26 16.82
C ASP A 142 4.67 0.29 15.87
N ILE A 143 4.12 -0.60 15.03
CA ILE A 143 3.10 -0.28 14.03
C ILE A 143 2.02 -1.35 14.03
N HIS A 144 0.77 -0.93 13.85
CA HIS A 144 -0.33 -1.87 13.70
C HIS A 144 -0.60 -2.17 12.23
N ILE A 145 -0.78 -3.46 11.90
CA ILE A 145 -1.07 -3.93 10.54
C ILE A 145 -2.44 -4.58 10.52
N ALA A 146 -3.27 -4.21 9.55
CA ALA A 146 -4.57 -4.82 9.32
C ALA A 146 -4.84 -5.03 7.82
N PHE A 147 -5.85 -5.81 7.51
CA PHE A 147 -6.36 -5.95 6.14
C PHE A 147 -7.80 -5.44 6.09
N TYR A 148 -8.00 -4.35 5.35
CA TYR A 148 -9.27 -3.65 5.29
C TYR A 148 -9.60 -3.19 3.86
N LYS A 149 -10.83 -3.42 3.41
CA LYS A 149 -11.31 -3.05 2.05
C LYS A 149 -10.33 -3.42 0.93
N ASN A 150 -9.78 -4.66 0.99
CA ASN A 150 -8.83 -5.20 0.00
C ASN A 150 -7.47 -4.48 -0.05
N HIS A 151 -7.08 -3.79 1.02
CA HIS A 151 -5.79 -3.15 1.21
C HIS A 151 -5.14 -3.64 2.51
N PHE A 152 -3.82 -3.69 2.54
CA PHE A 152 -3.08 -3.77 3.80
C PHE A 152 -2.96 -2.35 4.34
N LEU A 153 -3.43 -2.18 5.56
CA LEU A 153 -3.45 -0.93 6.30
C LEU A 153 -2.34 -0.98 7.35
N PHE A 154 -1.49 0.02 7.37
CA PHE A 154 -0.45 0.21 8.38
C PHE A 154 -0.78 1.49 9.14
N VAL A 155 -0.78 1.40 10.45
CA VAL A 155 -0.92 2.54 11.35
C VAL A 155 0.43 2.79 11.98
N PHE A 156 1.07 3.86 11.57
CA PHE A 156 2.30 4.37 12.17
C PHE A 156 1.94 5.40 13.24
N HIS A 157 2.71 5.43 14.32
CA HIS A 157 2.63 6.49 15.32
C HIS A 157 4.05 6.92 15.74
N ASP A 158 4.19 8.19 16.11
CA ASP A 158 5.45 8.81 16.56
C ASP A 158 6.66 8.59 15.65
N MET A 159 6.42 8.42 14.34
CA MET A 159 7.45 8.34 13.31
C MET A 159 7.37 9.53 12.36
N ASP A 160 8.54 9.99 11.87
CA ASP A 160 8.55 11.02 10.82
C ASP A 160 8.33 10.43 9.42
N GLU A 161 7.91 11.29 8.49
CA GLU A 161 7.58 10.89 7.11
C GLU A 161 8.74 10.22 6.36
N ILE A 162 9.99 10.60 6.65
CA ILE A 162 11.18 10.05 5.98
C ILE A 162 11.39 8.62 6.47
N GLN A 163 11.30 8.41 7.76
CA GLN A 163 11.40 7.08 8.38
C GLN A 163 10.30 6.15 7.85
N ILE A 164 9.04 6.63 7.80
CA ILE A 164 7.92 5.84 7.25
C ILE A 164 8.19 5.44 5.79
N TYR A 165 8.68 6.37 4.98
CA TYR A 165 9.03 6.10 3.58
C TYR A 165 10.15 5.04 3.47
N ASP A 166 11.21 5.16 4.26
CA ASP A 166 12.36 4.24 4.24
C ASP A 166 11.95 2.84 4.69
N GLU A 167 11.14 2.72 5.75
CA GLU A 167 10.63 1.44 6.23
C GLU A 167 9.70 0.78 5.19
N MET A 168 8.80 1.55 4.58
CA MET A 168 7.92 1.02 3.54
C MET A 168 8.69 0.62 2.28
N SER A 169 9.73 1.34 1.90
CA SER A 169 10.61 1.00 0.78
C SER A 169 11.36 -0.32 1.04
N SER A 170 11.86 -0.49 2.26
CA SER A 170 12.54 -1.71 2.70
C SER A 170 11.59 -2.90 2.74
N LEU A 171 10.38 -2.73 3.27
CA LEU A 171 9.34 -3.75 3.29
C LEU A 171 8.95 -4.18 1.87
N VAL A 172 8.67 -3.23 0.98
CA VAL A 172 8.31 -3.52 -0.43
C VAL A 172 9.41 -4.30 -1.12
N SER A 173 10.67 -3.93 -0.91
CA SER A 173 11.84 -4.62 -1.46
C SER A 173 11.92 -6.07 -0.93
N SER A 174 11.70 -6.29 0.36
CA SER A 174 11.66 -7.62 0.99
C SER A 174 10.55 -8.50 0.41
N LEU A 175 9.34 -7.94 0.29
CA LEU A 175 8.19 -8.64 -0.29
C LEU A 175 8.40 -9.02 -1.75
N LYS A 176 9.00 -8.16 -2.55
CA LYS A 176 9.34 -8.44 -3.95
C LYS A 176 10.37 -9.55 -4.10
N ASN A 177 11.34 -9.64 -3.21
CA ASN A 177 12.30 -10.74 -3.19
C ASN A 177 11.61 -12.08 -2.96
N SER A 178 10.58 -12.10 -2.11
CA SER A 178 9.80 -13.29 -1.80
C SER A 178 8.74 -13.62 -2.87
N PHE A 179 8.20 -12.59 -3.55
CA PHE A 179 7.11 -12.71 -4.52
C PHE A 179 7.44 -12.01 -5.85
N LYS A 180 8.34 -12.57 -6.63
CA LYS A 180 8.88 -11.99 -7.90
C LYS A 180 7.84 -11.53 -8.94
N LYS A 181 6.60 -12.02 -8.88
CA LYS A 181 5.51 -11.71 -9.83
C LYS A 181 4.46 -10.75 -9.25
N LEU A 182 4.67 -10.27 -8.05
CA LEU A 182 3.72 -9.39 -7.38
C LEU A 182 4.14 -7.93 -7.58
N HIS A 183 3.27 -7.15 -8.21
CA HIS A 183 3.43 -5.70 -8.22
C HIS A 183 2.74 -5.14 -6.98
N ILE A 184 3.44 -4.32 -6.25
CA ILE A 184 2.99 -3.72 -5.00
C ILE A 184 2.95 -2.21 -5.21
N TYR A 185 1.86 -1.60 -4.75
CA TYR A 185 1.66 -0.16 -4.74
C TYR A 185 1.41 0.30 -3.32
N VAL A 186 2.00 1.42 -2.94
CA VAL A 186 1.89 2.00 -1.61
C VAL A 186 1.47 3.45 -1.72
N GLY A 187 0.48 3.83 -0.93
CA GLY A 187 0.10 5.21 -0.72
C GLY A 187 0.40 5.59 0.72
N ILE A 188 1.23 6.60 0.92
CA ILE A 188 1.55 7.18 2.22
C ILE A 188 0.67 8.42 2.40
N GLY A 189 -0.06 8.48 3.50
CA GLY A 189 -0.98 9.56 3.82
C GLY A 189 -0.27 10.86 4.17
N SER A 190 -0.71 11.48 5.22
CA SER A 190 0.01 12.55 5.90
C SER A 190 -0.27 12.45 7.39
N SER A 191 0.67 12.91 8.17
CA SER A 191 0.58 12.90 9.63
C SER A 191 -0.60 13.71 10.15
N VAL A 192 -1.23 13.21 11.21
CA VAL A 192 -2.24 13.89 12.02
C VAL A 192 -1.80 13.85 13.48
N HIS A 193 -2.11 14.91 14.23
CA HIS A 193 -1.60 15.08 15.60
C HIS A 193 -2.57 14.65 16.69
N VAL A 194 -3.71 14.10 16.29
CA VAL A 194 -4.70 13.54 17.21
C VAL A 194 -5.38 12.33 16.56
N LEU A 195 -5.60 11.29 17.33
CA LEU A 195 -6.21 10.04 16.86
C LEU A 195 -7.56 10.25 16.15
N ARG A 196 -8.36 11.23 16.57
CA ARG A 196 -9.66 11.53 15.94
C ARG A 196 -9.56 11.95 14.49
N GLU A 197 -8.42 12.42 14.04
CA GLU A 197 -8.18 12.85 12.66
C GLU A 197 -7.58 11.74 11.79
N ILE A 198 -7.39 10.54 12.34
CA ILE A 198 -6.77 9.41 11.60
C ILE A 198 -7.51 9.06 10.32
N GLY A 199 -8.83 9.29 10.27
CA GLY A 199 -9.65 9.16 9.07
C GLY A 199 -9.18 10.07 7.93
N ALA A 200 -8.69 11.28 8.24
CA ALA A 200 -8.12 12.17 7.23
C ALA A 200 -6.80 11.61 6.66
N SER A 201 -5.93 11.05 7.51
CA SER A 201 -4.72 10.36 7.06
C SER A 201 -5.06 9.16 6.16
N TYR A 202 -6.08 8.37 6.51
CA TYR A 202 -6.57 7.27 5.69
C TYR A 202 -7.05 7.73 4.30
N GLN A 203 -7.85 8.80 4.22
CA GLN A 203 -8.33 9.33 2.94
C GLN A 203 -7.16 9.82 2.06
N ARG A 204 -6.18 10.49 2.66
CA ARG A 204 -4.97 10.96 1.97
C ARG A 204 -4.10 9.80 1.49
N SER A 205 -3.94 8.76 2.32
CA SER A 205 -3.25 7.53 1.94
C SER A 205 -3.95 6.81 0.78
N LEU A 206 -5.28 6.76 0.79
CA LEU A 206 -6.06 6.19 -0.31
C LEU A 206 -5.87 6.98 -1.61
N ALA A 207 -5.88 8.31 -1.54
CA ALA A 207 -5.59 9.17 -2.70
C ALA A 207 -4.18 8.93 -3.25
N ALA A 208 -3.18 8.85 -2.38
CA ALA A 208 -1.80 8.55 -2.76
C ALA A 208 -1.67 7.14 -3.39
N LEU A 209 -2.34 6.14 -2.83
CA LEU A 209 -2.35 4.79 -3.38
C LEU A 209 -2.96 4.75 -4.79
N VAL A 210 -4.08 5.42 -4.99
CA VAL A 210 -4.74 5.52 -6.30
C VAL A 210 -3.82 6.24 -7.29
N TYR A 211 -3.17 7.32 -6.87
CA TYR A 211 -2.18 8.02 -7.68
C TYR A 211 -1.00 7.10 -8.06
N ALA A 212 -0.44 6.35 -7.10
CA ALA A 212 0.64 5.39 -7.33
C ALA A 212 0.27 4.35 -8.42
N VAL A 213 -0.91 3.73 -8.29
CA VAL A 213 -1.42 2.73 -9.25
C VAL A 213 -1.50 3.30 -10.67
N ASN A 214 -2.05 4.52 -10.83
CA ASN A 214 -2.30 5.09 -12.16
C ASN A 214 -1.05 5.65 -12.83
N LYS A 215 -0.12 6.19 -12.04
CA LYS A 215 1.19 6.64 -12.55
C LYS A 215 2.19 5.50 -12.72
N GLY A 216 1.83 4.27 -12.31
CA GLY A 216 2.76 3.12 -12.29
C GLY A 216 3.93 3.34 -11.33
N GLN A 217 3.76 4.19 -10.35
CA GLN A 217 4.75 4.51 -9.32
C GLN A 217 4.56 3.53 -8.16
N GLU A 218 5.64 2.99 -7.62
CA GLU A 218 5.57 1.98 -6.57
C GLU A 218 5.08 2.54 -5.23
N ILE A 219 5.63 3.67 -4.82
CA ILE A 219 5.29 4.38 -3.60
C ILE A 219 4.96 5.83 -3.95
N ALA A 220 3.81 6.31 -3.55
CA ALA A 220 3.44 7.72 -3.66
C ALA A 220 3.15 8.30 -2.27
N ARG A 221 3.61 9.52 -2.04
CA ARG A 221 3.34 10.29 -0.83
C ARG A 221 2.31 11.36 -1.12
N PHE A 222 1.29 11.47 -0.28
CA PHE A 222 0.26 12.51 -0.45
C PHE A 222 0.87 13.91 -0.53
N GLU A 223 1.90 14.18 0.30
CA GLU A 223 2.56 15.48 0.34
C GLU A 223 3.25 15.85 -0.99
N GLU A 224 3.63 14.87 -1.80
CA GLU A 224 4.29 15.07 -3.09
C GLU A 224 3.33 15.13 -4.28
N MET A 225 2.02 14.94 -4.08
CA MET A 225 1.04 14.90 -5.16
C MET A 225 0.73 16.26 -5.78
N GLY A 226 1.33 17.35 -5.28
CA GLY A 226 1.17 18.69 -5.85
C GLY A 226 -0.30 19.13 -5.94
N PHE A 227 -0.75 19.51 -7.14
CA PHE A 227 -2.12 19.99 -7.35
C PHE A 227 -3.21 18.93 -7.10
N PHE A 228 -2.88 17.64 -7.20
CA PHE A 228 -3.82 16.55 -6.91
C PHE A 228 -4.34 16.58 -5.46
N LYS A 229 -3.56 17.13 -4.51
CA LYS A 229 -4.02 17.34 -3.12
C LYS A 229 -5.24 18.24 -3.06
N ILE A 230 -5.25 19.30 -3.87
CA ILE A 230 -6.37 20.26 -3.94
C ILE A 230 -7.57 19.58 -4.57
N LEU A 231 -7.40 18.85 -5.67
CA LEU A 231 -8.48 18.14 -6.34
C LEU A 231 -9.12 17.07 -5.42
N HIS A 232 -8.31 16.39 -4.62
CA HIS A 232 -8.79 15.43 -3.63
C HIS A 232 -9.67 16.07 -2.54
N SER A 233 -9.42 17.34 -2.21
CA SER A 233 -10.20 18.10 -1.22
C SER A 233 -11.55 18.61 -1.75
N VAL A 234 -11.80 18.51 -3.06
CA VAL A 234 -13.07 18.91 -3.67
C VAL A 234 -14.11 17.80 -3.46
N ASN A 235 -15.08 18.07 -2.59
CA ASN A 235 -16.15 17.10 -2.28
C ASN A 235 -17.17 16.94 -3.42
N ASP A 236 -17.39 17.98 -4.22
CA ASP A 236 -18.33 17.96 -5.32
C ASP A 236 -17.65 17.46 -6.62
N ARG A 237 -17.74 16.16 -6.84
CA ARG A 237 -17.21 15.53 -8.05
C ARG A 237 -17.85 16.06 -9.33
N ASN A 238 -19.14 16.45 -9.29
CA ASN A 238 -19.82 16.98 -10.49
C ASN A 238 -19.22 18.31 -10.92
N LEU A 239 -18.73 19.11 -9.96
CA LEU A 239 -18.01 20.35 -10.29
C LEU A 239 -16.74 20.07 -11.10
N LEU A 240 -15.98 19.02 -10.71
CA LEU A 240 -14.78 18.62 -11.47
C LEU A 240 -15.12 18.12 -12.86
N VAL A 241 -16.17 17.31 -13.00
CA VAL A 241 -16.64 16.82 -14.31
C VAL A 241 -17.10 17.98 -15.16
N ALA A 242 -17.90 18.91 -14.61
CA ALA A 242 -18.38 20.06 -15.36
C ALA A 242 -17.23 20.95 -15.85
N TYR A 243 -16.21 21.17 -15.00
CA TYR A 243 -15.03 21.94 -15.40
C TYR A 243 -14.22 21.24 -16.50
N HIS A 244 -14.01 19.94 -16.39
CA HIS A 244 -13.37 19.16 -17.44
C HIS A 244 -14.13 19.27 -18.77
N ASP A 245 -15.46 19.08 -18.73
CA ASP A 245 -16.32 19.10 -19.90
C ASP A 245 -16.34 20.48 -20.57
N GLU A 246 -16.31 21.55 -19.79
CA GLU A 246 -16.27 22.93 -20.31
C GLU A 246 -15.03 23.20 -21.18
N TYR A 247 -13.88 22.64 -20.84
CA TYR A 247 -12.62 22.99 -21.50
C TYR A 247 -12.09 21.92 -22.47
N LEU A 248 -12.37 20.64 -22.24
CA LEU A 248 -11.73 19.55 -23.00
C LEU A 248 -12.69 18.66 -23.79
N LYS A 249 -13.95 18.54 -23.39
CA LYS A 249 -14.89 17.58 -23.95
C LYS A 249 -15.05 17.69 -25.47
N ASP A 250 -15.23 18.89 -25.98
CA ASP A 250 -15.42 19.12 -27.42
C ASP A 250 -14.20 18.68 -28.24
N ILE A 251 -13.00 18.82 -27.68
CA ILE A 251 -11.75 18.37 -28.31
C ILE A 251 -11.66 16.84 -28.27
N GLU A 252 -12.02 16.23 -27.14
CA GLU A 252 -12.05 14.77 -26.98
C GLU A 252 -13.03 14.11 -27.95
N GLU A 253 -14.24 14.62 -28.02
CA GLU A 253 -15.28 14.13 -28.96
C GLU A 253 -14.83 14.27 -30.40
N TYR A 254 -14.21 15.39 -30.75
CA TYR A 254 -13.67 15.62 -32.09
C TYR A 254 -12.59 14.60 -32.47
N ASP A 255 -11.63 14.39 -31.55
CA ASP A 255 -10.53 13.42 -31.75
C ASP A 255 -11.08 11.99 -31.94
N GLN A 256 -12.12 11.61 -31.18
CA GLN A 256 -12.76 10.28 -31.30
C GLN A 256 -13.48 10.10 -32.63
N ILE A 257 -14.15 11.17 -33.14
CA ILE A 257 -14.92 11.10 -34.40
C ILE A 257 -14.00 11.10 -35.62
N HIS A 258 -12.92 11.89 -35.57
CA HIS A 258 -12.05 12.16 -36.72
C HIS A 258 -10.72 11.41 -36.71
N ASP A 259 -10.49 10.56 -35.70
CA ASP A 259 -9.22 9.84 -35.47
C ASP A 259 -8.02 10.81 -35.49
N THR A 260 -8.16 11.93 -34.77
CA THR A 260 -7.17 12.96 -34.66
C THR A 260 -6.48 12.89 -33.28
N ASN A 261 -5.51 13.75 -33.03
CA ASN A 261 -4.73 13.75 -31.81
C ASN A 261 -4.49 15.19 -31.31
N TYR A 262 -5.54 15.99 -31.35
CA TYR A 262 -5.46 17.40 -30.98
C TYR A 262 -5.38 17.59 -29.48
N LEU A 263 -6.13 16.82 -28.71
CA LEU A 263 -6.13 16.90 -27.25
C LEU A 263 -4.74 16.62 -26.67
N GLU A 264 -4.10 15.53 -27.09
CA GLU A 264 -2.74 15.21 -26.65
C GLU A 264 -1.73 16.26 -27.16
N THR A 265 -1.91 16.77 -28.38
CA THR A 265 -1.05 17.85 -28.91
C THR A 265 -1.14 19.11 -28.05
N LEU A 266 -2.36 19.50 -27.64
CA LEU A 266 -2.61 20.63 -26.74
C LEU A 266 -1.99 20.39 -25.37
N HIS A 267 -2.16 19.22 -24.79
CA HIS A 267 -1.57 18.86 -23.50
C HIS A 267 -0.05 18.96 -23.52
N GLN A 268 0.59 18.36 -24.53
CA GLN A 268 2.04 18.44 -24.71
C GLN A 268 2.52 19.87 -24.95
N TYR A 269 1.73 20.69 -25.66
CA TYR A 269 2.05 22.10 -25.88
C TYR A 269 2.09 22.89 -24.55
N LEU A 270 1.12 22.65 -23.67
CA LEU A 270 1.09 23.28 -22.35
C LEU A 270 2.26 22.80 -21.47
N LEU A 271 2.52 21.50 -21.44
CA LEU A 271 3.64 20.91 -20.68
C LEU A 271 5.01 21.39 -21.16
N CYS A 272 5.16 21.62 -22.47
CA CYS A 272 6.39 22.14 -23.08
C CYS A 272 6.47 23.67 -23.07
N ASN A 273 5.63 24.36 -22.32
CA ASN A 273 5.62 25.83 -22.22
C ASN A 273 5.49 26.55 -23.56
N GLY A 274 4.71 25.97 -24.51
CA GLY A 274 4.49 26.51 -25.84
C GLY A 274 5.59 26.20 -26.85
N SER A 275 6.59 25.41 -26.54
CA SER A 275 7.70 25.10 -27.44
C SER A 275 7.32 24.03 -28.48
N ILE A 276 6.99 24.43 -29.67
CA ILE A 276 6.66 23.56 -30.81
C ILE A 276 7.77 22.51 -31.07
N GLN A 277 9.03 22.87 -30.87
CA GLN A 277 10.15 21.96 -31.08
C GLN A 277 10.18 20.83 -30.05
N HIS A 278 9.95 21.15 -28.78
CA HIS A 278 9.88 20.13 -27.72
C HIS A 278 8.66 19.23 -27.88
N VAL A 279 7.50 19.80 -28.23
CA VAL A 279 6.27 19.02 -28.53
C VAL A 279 6.53 18.06 -29.68
N ALA A 280 7.14 18.52 -30.75
CA ALA A 280 7.48 17.68 -31.92
C ALA A 280 8.39 16.51 -31.54
N SER A 281 9.40 16.77 -30.70
CA SER A 281 10.29 15.75 -30.18
C SER A 281 9.54 14.72 -29.32
N ASN A 282 8.74 15.17 -28.37
CA ASN A 282 7.99 14.31 -27.45
C ASN A 282 6.95 13.44 -28.16
N MET A 283 6.31 13.98 -29.20
CA MET A 283 5.28 13.27 -29.98
C MET A 283 5.84 12.52 -31.18
N PHE A 284 7.16 12.51 -31.37
CA PHE A 284 7.80 11.87 -32.54
C PHE A 284 7.25 12.34 -33.89
N CYS A 285 6.92 13.63 -34.00
CA CYS A 285 6.32 14.26 -35.17
C CYS A 285 7.24 15.36 -35.73
N HIS A 286 7.03 15.69 -37.03
CA HIS A 286 7.70 16.86 -37.61
C HIS A 286 7.12 18.16 -37.01
N ARG A 287 7.96 19.16 -36.77
CA ARG A 287 7.52 20.48 -36.23
C ARG A 287 6.37 21.11 -37.03
N ASN A 288 6.34 20.94 -38.36
CA ASN A 288 5.30 21.49 -39.20
C ASN A 288 3.93 20.85 -38.92
N THR A 289 3.90 19.56 -38.57
CA THR A 289 2.68 18.85 -38.14
C THR A 289 2.14 19.45 -36.87
N ILE A 290 3.00 19.69 -35.89
CA ILE A 290 2.60 20.32 -34.62
C ILE A 290 2.12 21.75 -34.84
N THR A 291 2.83 22.54 -35.63
CA THR A 291 2.41 23.91 -35.98
C THR A 291 1.03 23.92 -36.63
N TYR A 292 0.79 22.99 -37.57
CA TYR A 292 -0.52 22.86 -38.22
C TYR A 292 -1.63 22.48 -37.21
N ARG A 293 -1.36 21.49 -36.38
CA ARG A 293 -2.33 21.07 -35.35
C ARG A 293 -2.65 22.19 -34.36
N MET A 294 -1.67 22.91 -33.90
CA MET A 294 -1.86 24.04 -32.97
C MET A 294 -2.71 25.14 -33.60
N ARG A 295 -2.45 25.45 -34.88
CA ARG A 295 -3.31 26.40 -35.64
C ARG A 295 -4.75 25.93 -35.73
N VAL A 296 -4.98 24.66 -36.03
CA VAL A 296 -6.35 24.10 -36.09
C VAL A 296 -6.99 24.20 -34.67
N ILE A 297 -6.28 23.88 -33.61
CA ILE A 297 -6.78 23.97 -32.25
C ILE A 297 -7.19 25.40 -31.89
N GLU A 298 -6.34 26.40 -32.17
CA GLU A 298 -6.65 27.81 -31.93
C GLU A 298 -7.83 28.32 -32.78
N ASP A 299 -7.85 27.96 -34.06
CA ASP A 299 -8.88 28.43 -35.00
C ASP A 299 -10.25 27.76 -34.77
N HIS A 300 -10.29 26.48 -34.52
CA HIS A 300 -11.53 25.70 -34.37
C HIS A 300 -12.22 25.95 -33.05
N TRP A 301 -11.47 25.85 -31.92
CA TRP A 301 -12.04 26.03 -30.57
C TRP A 301 -11.88 27.45 -30.04
N LYS A 302 -11.34 28.38 -30.85
CA LYS A 302 -11.14 29.81 -30.47
C LYS A 302 -10.30 30.00 -29.21
N LEU A 303 -9.36 29.10 -28.95
CA LEU A 303 -8.49 29.16 -27.79
C LEU A 303 -7.44 30.26 -27.95
N LYS A 304 -7.22 31.05 -26.91
CA LYS A 304 -6.21 32.11 -26.85
C LYS A 304 -4.96 31.60 -26.11
N LEU A 305 -4.13 30.84 -26.82
CA LEU A 305 -2.95 30.20 -26.21
C LEU A 305 -1.78 31.15 -25.95
N ASP A 306 -1.90 32.42 -26.25
CA ASP A 306 -1.06 33.52 -25.79
C ASP A 306 -1.50 34.08 -24.41
N ASP A 307 -2.78 33.88 -24.03
CA ASP A 307 -3.30 34.27 -22.71
C ASP A 307 -2.88 33.25 -21.63
N THR A 308 -2.24 33.79 -20.59
CA THR A 308 -1.79 32.97 -19.45
C THR A 308 -2.95 32.38 -18.63
N VAL A 309 -4.07 33.10 -18.53
CA VAL A 309 -5.23 32.64 -17.76
C VAL A 309 -5.92 31.48 -18.51
N GLU A 310 -6.07 31.58 -19.81
CA GLU A 310 -6.60 30.53 -20.65
C GLU A 310 -5.76 29.24 -20.55
N LYS A 311 -4.44 29.37 -20.69
CA LYS A 311 -3.52 28.22 -20.49
C LYS A 311 -3.63 27.61 -19.11
N PHE A 312 -3.83 28.42 -18.08
CA PHE A 312 -4.01 27.90 -16.72
C PHE A 312 -5.30 27.11 -16.59
N HIS A 313 -6.42 27.58 -17.13
CA HIS A 313 -7.70 26.85 -17.14
C HIS A 313 -7.58 25.50 -17.87
N LEU A 314 -6.96 25.50 -19.03
CA LEU A 314 -6.71 24.27 -19.79
C LEU A 314 -5.82 23.29 -18.99
N MET A 315 -4.75 23.79 -18.38
CA MET A 315 -3.87 22.94 -17.55
C MET A 315 -4.63 22.33 -16.36
N VAL A 316 -5.46 23.14 -15.67
CA VAL A 316 -6.32 22.64 -14.59
C VAL A 316 -7.28 21.57 -15.10
N ALA A 317 -7.88 21.77 -16.27
CA ALA A 317 -8.79 20.78 -16.88
C ALA A 317 -8.06 19.45 -17.17
N PHE A 318 -6.81 19.49 -17.65
CA PHE A 318 -5.99 18.29 -17.82
C PHE A 318 -5.66 17.60 -16.48
N PHE A 319 -5.31 18.34 -15.43
CA PHE A 319 -5.12 17.75 -14.10
C PHE A 319 -6.41 17.12 -13.57
N ILE A 320 -7.56 17.74 -13.79
CA ILE A 320 -8.87 17.18 -13.43
C ILE A 320 -9.14 15.91 -14.22
N ARG A 321 -8.90 15.87 -15.52
CA ARG A 321 -9.01 14.67 -16.35
C ARG A 321 -8.21 13.52 -15.76
N ASP A 322 -6.93 13.76 -15.54
CA ASP A 322 -6.03 12.77 -14.93
C ASP A 322 -6.54 12.31 -13.56
N TYR A 323 -7.04 13.23 -12.72
CA TYR A 323 -7.63 12.90 -11.42
C TYR A 323 -8.90 12.06 -11.53
N LEU A 324 -9.80 12.40 -12.48
CA LEU A 324 -11.05 11.66 -12.69
C LEU A 324 -10.80 10.25 -13.22
N GLU A 325 -9.80 10.05 -14.07
CA GLU A 325 -9.37 8.73 -14.51
C GLU A 325 -8.84 7.88 -13.35
N VAL A 326 -8.03 8.49 -12.49
CA VAL A 326 -7.46 7.89 -11.27
C VAL A 326 -8.56 7.49 -10.28
N SER A 327 -9.60 8.29 -10.11
CA SER A 327 -10.64 8.10 -9.10
C SER A 327 -11.79 7.18 -9.53
N LYS A 328 -11.70 6.50 -10.66
CA LYS A 328 -12.67 5.48 -11.12
C LYS A 328 -12.53 4.11 -10.42
N PHE A 329 -11.60 3.97 -9.49
CA PHE A 329 -11.31 2.69 -8.79
C PHE A 329 -11.81 2.66 -7.37
#